data_663fe65e5d7f10bab00a3aaeb42ef805
#
_entry.id   663fe65e5d7f10bab00a3aaeb42ef805
#
_cell.length_a   1.000
_cell.length_b   1.000
_cell.length_c   1.000
_cell.angle_alpha   90.00
_cell.angle_beta   90.00
_cell.angle_gamma   90.00
#
_symmetry.space_group_name_H-M   'P 1'
#
loop_
_entity.id
_entity.type
_entity.pdbx_description
1 polymer ?
#
loop_
_entity_poly.entity_id
_entity_poly.type
_entity_poly.pdbx_seq_one_letter_code
_entity_poly.pdbx_strand_id
1 'polypeptide(L)'
;MASVIIMPKQGLLMEEGTITKWLVKEGEQTTEGTPLFEMETDKLTITMDSTATGTVLKILHPEGDTVPITQPIAIVGQPGEDISGLLGSAPAAAPQAAEETPAPATAAPAAAPAPAVERAPGERVFSSPRARLLAEENGVDIAAVPGSGPDGLVVERDVQNYLANQPAVTPLAANQARVQGIDLSGVTGTGPNGKITTEDLPSSGSAAEAAPAPAAEAVPGQLTRGTRTEKMTGMRKAVMKNMLASKSTNAQTNHRMVVDMTAVVALRNQYKALGIKVSYNDIIVRACAKALQDFPIVNASVDGNSIVYHDYVNIGTAVSVPGGLIVPVIRDADIIGLTGIAERSAELIEKAREGRLMDQDYHGGTFTVSSLGMFDLDDFVAIINPPESAILAVGKIAKTPVVVTGEDGEDQVVIRSMCALCLSYDHRIIDGAEAAKFLQKVKSYLQNPILLI
;
A
#
# COMPACT_ATOMS: atom_id res chain seq x y z
N MET A 1 -4.43 -41.01 -6.41
CA MET A 1 -5.46 -39.96 -6.33
C MET A 1 -4.74 -38.60 -6.41
N ALA A 2 -5.18 -37.75 -7.31
CA ALA A 2 -4.59 -36.43 -7.46
C ALA A 2 -4.85 -35.60 -6.20
N SER A 3 -3.80 -34.94 -5.72
CA SER A 3 -3.82 -34.04 -4.57
C SER A 3 -3.68 -32.58 -5.04
N VAL A 4 -4.48 -31.70 -4.48
CA VAL A 4 -4.43 -30.26 -4.79
C VAL A 4 -3.48 -29.58 -3.81
N ILE A 5 -2.48 -28.88 -4.34
CA ILE A 5 -1.61 -28.02 -3.55
C ILE A 5 -2.27 -26.63 -3.49
N ILE A 6 -2.49 -26.14 -2.29
CA ILE A 6 -3.10 -24.85 -2.03
C ILE A 6 -2.07 -23.83 -1.57
N MET A 7 -2.35 -22.53 -1.78
CA MET A 7 -1.52 -21.45 -1.25
C MET A 7 -1.51 -21.49 0.29
N PRO A 8 -0.36 -21.78 0.93
CA PRO A 8 -0.29 -21.94 2.37
C PRO A 8 -0.31 -20.58 3.08
N LYS A 9 -0.82 -20.56 4.30
CA LYS A 9 -0.78 -19.39 5.18
C LYS A 9 0.49 -19.42 6.03
N GLN A 10 1.39 -18.47 5.79
CA GLN A 10 2.67 -18.33 6.50
C GLN A 10 2.68 -17.09 7.43
N GLY A 11 1.62 -16.88 8.18
CA GLY A 11 1.49 -15.80 9.16
C GLY A 11 0.03 -15.47 9.48
N LEU A 12 -0.20 -14.89 10.67
CA LEU A 12 -1.56 -14.61 11.17
C LEU A 12 -2.33 -13.61 10.29
N LEU A 13 -1.63 -12.67 9.65
CA LEU A 13 -2.22 -11.58 8.87
C LEU A 13 -2.04 -11.77 7.34
N MET A 14 -1.50 -12.92 6.89
CA MET A 14 -1.34 -13.18 5.47
C MET A 14 -2.70 -13.46 4.83
N GLU A 15 -3.07 -12.71 3.80
CA GLU A 15 -4.28 -12.86 3.00
C GLU A 15 -4.00 -13.41 1.60
N GLU A 16 -2.81 -13.13 1.05
CA GLU A 16 -2.37 -13.54 -0.29
C GLU A 16 -0.85 -13.74 -0.33
N GLY A 17 -0.35 -14.52 -1.30
CA GLY A 17 1.08 -14.70 -1.57
C GLY A 17 1.36 -14.60 -3.06
N THR A 18 2.53 -14.06 -3.43
CA THR A 18 2.96 -13.96 -4.84
C THR A 18 3.95 -15.08 -5.14
N ILE A 19 3.68 -15.88 -6.16
CA ILE A 19 4.58 -16.95 -6.63
C ILE A 19 5.73 -16.25 -7.38
N THR A 20 6.94 -16.28 -6.82
CA THR A 20 8.11 -15.65 -7.46
C THR A 20 8.76 -16.57 -8.46
N LYS A 21 8.83 -17.86 -8.15
CA LYS A 21 9.49 -18.86 -9.01
C LYS A 21 8.96 -20.25 -8.76
N TRP A 22 8.77 -21.03 -9.81
CA TRP A 22 8.55 -22.47 -9.72
C TRP A 22 9.89 -23.21 -9.77
N LEU A 23 10.14 -24.08 -8.81
CA LEU A 23 11.36 -24.92 -8.74
C LEU A 23 11.18 -26.25 -9.45
N VAL A 24 9.93 -26.60 -9.83
CA VAL A 24 9.57 -27.83 -10.57
C VAL A 24 8.75 -27.46 -11.80
N LYS A 25 8.76 -28.36 -12.80
CA LYS A 25 7.99 -28.22 -14.05
C LYS A 25 6.82 -29.20 -14.09
N GLU A 26 5.82 -28.88 -14.93
CA GLU A 26 4.76 -29.86 -15.24
C GLU A 26 5.37 -31.15 -15.82
N GLY A 27 4.94 -32.29 -15.30
CA GLY A 27 5.49 -33.60 -15.63
C GLY A 27 6.65 -34.06 -14.75
N GLU A 28 7.16 -33.26 -13.85
CA GLU A 28 8.26 -33.60 -12.94
C GLU A 28 7.75 -34.32 -11.70
N GLN A 29 8.50 -35.31 -11.20
CA GLN A 29 8.17 -36.03 -9.97
C GLN A 29 8.59 -35.22 -8.74
N THR A 30 7.68 -35.12 -7.79
CA THR A 30 7.94 -34.49 -6.49
C THR A 30 7.56 -35.47 -5.36
N THR A 31 8.26 -35.35 -4.25
CA THR A 31 7.95 -36.08 -3.00
C THR A 31 7.64 -35.08 -1.89
N GLU A 32 6.92 -35.50 -0.87
CA GLU A 32 6.66 -34.69 0.30
C GLU A 32 7.98 -34.19 0.91
N GLY A 33 8.09 -32.86 1.13
CA GLY A 33 9.32 -32.19 1.59
C GLY A 33 10.28 -31.76 0.47
N THR A 34 9.96 -31.95 -0.81
CA THR A 34 10.76 -31.44 -1.93
C THR A 34 10.40 -29.98 -2.20
N PRO A 35 11.36 -29.06 -2.37
CA PRO A 35 11.10 -27.67 -2.72
C PRO A 35 10.28 -27.56 -4.00
N LEU A 36 9.09 -26.94 -3.93
CA LEU A 36 8.13 -26.87 -5.02
C LEU A 36 8.13 -25.52 -5.71
N PHE A 37 8.06 -24.45 -4.93
CA PHE A 37 8.07 -23.07 -5.45
C PHE A 37 8.57 -22.09 -4.39
N GLU A 38 9.00 -20.91 -4.85
CA GLU A 38 9.30 -19.77 -4.01
C GLU A 38 8.13 -18.80 -4.03
N MET A 39 7.68 -18.36 -2.86
CA MET A 39 6.66 -17.32 -2.74
C MET A 39 7.17 -16.12 -1.99
N GLU A 40 6.77 -14.95 -2.44
CA GLU A 40 6.98 -13.68 -1.76
C GLU A 40 5.72 -13.31 -0.98
N THR A 41 5.90 -13.09 0.31
CA THR A 41 4.90 -12.47 1.17
C THR A 41 5.21 -10.98 1.31
N ASP A 42 4.39 -10.22 2.01
CA ASP A 42 4.66 -8.80 2.28
C ASP A 42 5.97 -8.57 3.08
N LYS A 43 6.60 -9.63 3.60
CA LYS A 43 7.76 -9.56 4.49
C LYS A 43 8.98 -10.38 4.05
N LEU A 44 8.79 -11.54 3.45
CA LEU A 44 9.86 -12.51 3.17
C LEU A 44 9.57 -13.28 1.89
N THR A 45 10.65 -13.70 1.20
CA THR A 45 10.59 -14.76 0.19
C THR A 45 10.85 -16.10 0.88
N ILE A 46 9.93 -17.04 0.76
CA ILE A 46 9.98 -18.35 1.42
C ILE A 46 9.88 -19.42 0.36
N THR A 47 10.75 -20.43 0.46
CA THR A 47 10.64 -21.66 -0.34
C THR A 47 9.60 -22.58 0.29
N MET A 48 8.65 -23.03 -0.50
CA MET A 48 7.59 -23.91 -0.08
C MET A 48 7.82 -25.33 -0.61
N ASP A 49 7.73 -26.30 0.30
CA ASP A 49 7.91 -27.70 -0.01
C ASP A 49 6.59 -28.33 -0.44
N SER A 50 6.68 -29.39 -1.24
CA SER A 50 5.53 -30.19 -1.64
C SER A 50 4.89 -30.89 -0.44
N THR A 51 3.58 -30.81 -0.33
CA THR A 51 2.77 -31.53 0.68
C THR A 51 2.24 -32.87 0.15
N ALA A 52 2.58 -33.24 -1.10
CA ALA A 52 2.13 -34.48 -1.73
C ALA A 52 3.24 -35.13 -2.55
N THR A 53 3.20 -36.45 -2.64
CA THR A 53 4.11 -37.25 -3.48
C THR A 53 3.40 -37.67 -4.77
N GLY A 54 4.02 -37.37 -5.92
CA GLY A 54 3.48 -37.69 -7.24
C GLY A 54 4.16 -36.92 -8.36
N THR A 55 3.53 -36.86 -9.52
CA THR A 55 3.95 -36.04 -10.64
C THR A 55 3.16 -34.73 -10.65
N VAL A 56 3.80 -33.60 -10.90
CA VAL A 56 3.11 -32.32 -11.08
C VAL A 56 2.29 -32.38 -12.37
N LEU A 57 0.98 -32.57 -12.25
CA LEU A 57 0.09 -32.71 -13.39
C LEU A 57 -0.22 -31.37 -14.06
N LYS A 58 -0.42 -30.32 -13.24
CA LYS A 58 -0.71 -29.00 -13.76
C LYS A 58 -0.34 -27.91 -12.76
N ILE A 59 0.23 -26.82 -13.27
CA ILE A 59 0.44 -25.56 -12.56
C ILE A 59 -0.73 -24.63 -12.93
N LEU A 60 -1.46 -24.13 -11.93
CA LEU A 60 -2.67 -23.33 -12.13
C LEU A 60 -2.37 -21.83 -12.18
N HIS A 61 -1.28 -21.39 -11.53
CA HIS A 61 -0.84 -20.00 -11.49
C HIS A 61 0.62 -19.88 -11.92
N PRO A 62 0.93 -19.06 -12.95
CA PRO A 62 2.30 -18.85 -13.43
C PRO A 62 3.13 -18.01 -12.43
N GLU A 63 4.43 -17.95 -12.68
CA GLU A 63 5.33 -17.06 -11.95
C GLU A 63 4.88 -15.61 -12.06
N GLY A 64 4.89 -14.90 -10.93
CA GLY A 64 4.46 -13.51 -10.80
C GLY A 64 2.98 -13.31 -10.47
N ASP A 65 2.18 -14.38 -10.32
CA ASP A 65 0.79 -14.30 -9.89
C ASP A 65 0.68 -14.15 -8.38
N THR A 66 -0.24 -13.29 -7.95
CA THR A 66 -0.63 -13.14 -6.54
C THR A 66 -1.90 -13.93 -6.30
N VAL A 67 -1.83 -14.91 -5.41
CA VAL A 67 -2.91 -15.88 -5.15
C VAL A 67 -3.33 -15.77 -3.68
N PRO A 68 -4.66 -15.63 -3.40
CA PRO A 68 -5.18 -15.67 -2.04
C PRO A 68 -4.85 -17.00 -1.34
N ILE A 69 -4.68 -16.97 -0.01
CA ILE A 69 -4.49 -18.18 0.80
C ILE A 69 -5.63 -19.16 0.59
N THR A 70 -5.33 -20.46 0.69
CA THR A 70 -6.26 -21.57 0.49
C THR A 70 -6.73 -21.81 -0.95
N GLN A 71 -6.34 -20.98 -1.92
CA GLN A 71 -6.64 -21.26 -3.33
C GLN A 71 -5.70 -22.33 -3.92
N PRO A 72 -6.20 -23.18 -4.84
CA PRO A 72 -5.40 -24.15 -5.55
C PRO A 72 -4.33 -23.48 -6.42
N ILE A 73 -3.06 -23.92 -6.29
CA ILE A 73 -1.93 -23.40 -7.08
C ILE A 73 -1.32 -24.46 -8.02
N ALA A 74 -1.37 -25.73 -7.66
CA ALA A 74 -0.92 -26.82 -8.50
C ALA A 74 -1.65 -28.13 -8.17
N ILE A 75 -1.61 -29.09 -9.07
CA ILE A 75 -2.17 -30.43 -8.90
C ILE A 75 -1.05 -31.46 -9.07
N VAL A 76 -0.90 -32.31 -8.06
CA VAL A 76 0.08 -33.40 -8.03
C VAL A 76 -0.66 -34.75 -7.98
N GLY A 77 -0.32 -35.69 -8.84
CA GLY A 77 -0.99 -37.00 -8.91
C GLY A 77 -0.23 -38.03 -9.74
N GLN A 78 -0.89 -39.08 -10.17
CA GLN A 78 -0.28 -40.07 -11.07
C GLN A 78 -0.40 -39.65 -12.55
N PRO A 79 0.61 -39.91 -13.40
CA PRO A 79 0.54 -39.57 -14.82
C PRO A 79 -0.70 -40.20 -15.50
N GLY A 80 -1.51 -39.34 -16.12
CA GLY A 80 -2.74 -39.74 -16.81
C GLY A 80 -4.01 -39.78 -15.95
N GLU A 81 -3.97 -39.31 -14.72
CA GLU A 81 -5.14 -39.18 -13.85
C GLU A 81 -6.03 -38.03 -14.32
N ASP A 82 -7.36 -38.28 -14.38
CA ASP A 82 -8.31 -37.23 -14.80
C ASP A 82 -8.49 -36.20 -13.72
N ILE A 83 -8.07 -34.95 -14.02
CA ILE A 83 -8.10 -33.78 -13.13
C ILE A 83 -9.28 -32.84 -13.39
N SER A 84 -10.18 -33.20 -14.35
CA SER A 84 -11.30 -32.35 -14.77
C SER A 84 -12.25 -32.00 -13.61
N GLY A 85 -12.42 -32.90 -12.65
CA GLY A 85 -13.25 -32.70 -11.46
C GLY A 85 -12.63 -31.81 -10.40
N LEU A 86 -11.29 -31.61 -10.42
CA LEU A 86 -10.56 -30.80 -9.45
C LEU A 86 -10.35 -29.37 -9.91
N LEU A 87 -10.50 -29.09 -11.19
CA LEU A 87 -10.40 -27.75 -11.79
C LEU A 87 -11.64 -26.87 -11.53
N GLY A 88 -12.75 -27.46 -10.99
CA GLY A 88 -14.04 -26.79 -10.77
C GLY A 88 -14.40 -26.47 -9.30
N SER A 89 -13.56 -26.80 -8.32
CA SER A 89 -13.86 -26.61 -6.90
C SER A 89 -13.23 -25.35 -6.32
N ALA A 90 -13.84 -24.19 -6.56
CA ALA A 90 -13.65 -23.05 -5.67
C ALA A 90 -14.60 -23.21 -4.45
N PRO A 91 -14.15 -23.16 -3.20
CA PRO A 91 -15.05 -23.23 -2.05
C PRO A 91 -15.82 -21.91 -1.89
N ALA A 92 -17.13 -21.99 -2.08
CA ALA A 92 -18.08 -20.97 -1.69
C ALA A 92 -18.18 -20.91 -0.16
N ALA A 93 -18.28 -19.68 0.37
CA ALA A 93 -18.49 -19.39 1.77
C ALA A 93 -19.72 -20.11 2.36
N ALA A 94 -19.60 -20.46 3.64
CA ALA A 94 -20.58 -21.24 4.43
C ALA A 94 -21.94 -20.56 4.57
N PRO A 95 -23.03 -21.33 4.82
CA PRO A 95 -24.40 -20.89 4.65
C PRO A 95 -25.00 -20.27 5.92
N GLN A 96 -25.82 -19.26 5.76
CA GLN A 96 -26.84 -18.89 6.73
C GLN A 96 -28.23 -19.31 6.25
N ALA A 97 -29.01 -19.74 7.23
CA ALA A 97 -30.21 -20.50 7.25
C ALA A 97 -31.36 -20.06 6.32
N ALA A 98 -32.13 -21.09 5.97
CA ALA A 98 -33.35 -21.08 5.19
C ALA A 98 -34.52 -20.37 5.86
N GLU A 99 -35.35 -19.70 5.06
CA GLU A 99 -36.81 -19.62 5.30
C GLU A 99 -37.57 -19.55 3.98
N GLU A 100 -38.37 -20.56 3.85
CA GLU A 100 -39.59 -20.84 3.09
C GLU A 100 -40.00 -20.08 1.83
N THR A 101 -40.22 -20.91 0.81
CA THR A 101 -40.99 -20.68 -0.42
C THR A 101 -42.50 -20.59 -0.16
N PRO A 102 -43.23 -19.89 -1.03
CA PRO A 102 -44.25 -20.61 -1.80
C PRO A 102 -44.22 -20.32 -3.33
N ALA A 103 -44.49 -21.39 -4.06
CA ALA A 103 -44.68 -21.46 -5.51
C ALA A 103 -46.13 -21.14 -5.93
N PRO A 104 -46.50 -21.35 -7.22
CA PRO A 104 -46.28 -20.47 -8.39
C PRO A 104 -47.64 -20.01 -8.99
N ALA A 105 -47.66 -18.91 -9.73
CA ALA A 105 -48.79 -18.54 -10.57
C ALA A 105 -48.33 -18.19 -12.01
N THR A 106 -48.77 -19.07 -12.87
CA THR A 106 -49.16 -18.97 -14.31
C THR A 106 -48.67 -17.82 -15.17
N ALA A 107 -48.09 -18.24 -16.28
CA ALA A 107 -47.74 -17.46 -17.46
C ALA A 107 -48.95 -16.85 -18.20
N ALA A 108 -48.72 -15.68 -18.79
CA ALA A 108 -49.48 -15.16 -19.94
C ALA A 108 -48.51 -14.33 -20.85
N PRO A 109 -48.83 -14.15 -22.12
CA PRO A 109 -47.87 -14.35 -23.20
C PRO A 109 -47.08 -13.08 -23.63
N ALA A 110 -45.98 -13.34 -24.33
CA ALA A 110 -45.06 -12.38 -24.92
C ALA A 110 -45.73 -11.33 -25.84
N ALA A 111 -45.44 -10.07 -25.56
CA ALA A 111 -45.63 -8.98 -26.52
C ALA A 111 -44.33 -8.65 -27.24
N ALA A 112 -44.40 -8.44 -28.53
CA ALA A 112 -43.32 -8.20 -29.46
C ALA A 112 -42.44 -6.98 -29.09
N PRO A 113 -41.17 -6.90 -29.54
CA PRO A 113 -40.28 -5.81 -29.23
C PRO A 113 -40.71 -4.51 -29.91
N ALA A 114 -40.83 -3.45 -29.12
CA ALA A 114 -41.05 -2.10 -29.64
C ALA A 114 -39.73 -1.54 -30.21
N PRO A 115 -39.81 -0.69 -31.26
CA PRO A 115 -38.64 -0.19 -31.97
C PRO A 115 -37.77 0.74 -31.11
N ALA A 116 -36.48 0.68 -31.33
CA ALA A 116 -35.50 1.56 -30.69
C ALA A 116 -35.82 3.04 -31.04
N VAL A 117 -35.96 3.85 -29.99
CA VAL A 117 -36.13 5.30 -30.12
C VAL A 117 -34.73 5.91 -30.20
N GLU A 118 -34.35 6.36 -31.42
CA GLU A 118 -33.18 7.23 -31.59
C GLU A 118 -33.45 8.58 -30.93
N ARG A 119 -32.70 8.91 -29.88
CA ARG A 119 -32.73 10.20 -29.18
C ARG A 119 -31.53 11.03 -29.59
N ALA A 120 -31.73 12.35 -29.75
CA ALA A 120 -30.63 13.28 -30.05
C ALA A 120 -29.66 13.44 -28.89
N PRO A 121 -28.35 13.62 -29.10
CA PRO A 121 -27.38 13.85 -28.05
C PRO A 121 -27.70 15.13 -27.24
N GLY A 122 -27.95 15.00 -25.93
CA GLY A 122 -28.21 16.13 -25.04
C GLY A 122 -29.65 16.28 -24.54
N GLU A 123 -30.56 15.39 -24.90
CA GLU A 123 -31.94 15.40 -24.42
C GLU A 123 -32.04 14.91 -22.95
N ARG A 124 -32.80 15.63 -22.11
CA ARG A 124 -33.00 15.25 -20.72
C ARG A 124 -33.83 13.97 -20.61
N VAL A 125 -33.23 12.91 -20.05
CA VAL A 125 -33.94 11.65 -19.82
C VAL A 125 -34.70 11.73 -18.49
N PHE A 126 -36.04 11.59 -18.56
CA PHE A 126 -36.88 11.45 -17.37
C PHE A 126 -36.76 10.01 -16.86
N SER A 127 -36.34 9.83 -15.62
CA SER A 127 -36.16 8.52 -15.00
C SER A 127 -36.62 8.54 -13.54
N SER A 128 -37.20 7.42 -13.10
CA SER A 128 -37.56 7.29 -11.67
C SER A 128 -36.32 7.18 -10.79
N PRO A 129 -36.37 7.58 -9.51
CA PRO A 129 -35.24 7.48 -8.59
C PRO A 129 -34.69 6.05 -8.49
N ARG A 130 -35.58 5.03 -8.50
CA ARG A 130 -35.19 3.62 -8.45
C ARG A 130 -34.52 3.14 -9.73
N ALA A 131 -35.03 3.57 -10.90
CA ALA A 131 -34.41 3.25 -12.19
C ALA A 131 -32.99 3.83 -12.29
N ARG A 132 -32.79 5.05 -11.76
CA ARG A 132 -31.49 5.72 -11.74
C ARG A 132 -30.49 5.00 -10.84
N LEU A 133 -30.91 4.62 -9.64
CA LEU A 133 -30.09 3.86 -8.70
C LEU A 133 -29.69 2.51 -9.28
N LEU A 134 -30.65 1.76 -9.87
CA LEU A 134 -30.37 0.44 -10.45
C LEU A 134 -29.45 0.53 -11.68
N ALA A 135 -29.58 1.57 -12.49
CA ALA A 135 -28.71 1.81 -13.64
C ALA A 135 -27.28 2.15 -13.18
N GLU A 136 -27.13 2.98 -12.12
CA GLU A 136 -25.86 3.36 -11.53
C GLU A 136 -25.14 2.15 -10.88
N GLU A 137 -25.85 1.32 -10.12
CA GLU A 137 -25.32 0.09 -9.50
C GLU A 137 -24.82 -0.93 -10.54
N ASN A 138 -25.46 -0.97 -11.72
CA ASN A 138 -25.08 -1.90 -12.80
C ASN A 138 -24.22 -1.26 -13.89
N GLY A 139 -23.84 0.02 -13.75
CA GLY A 139 -22.98 0.73 -14.70
C GLY A 139 -23.63 0.95 -16.08
N VAL A 140 -24.96 1.05 -16.12
CA VAL A 140 -25.75 1.26 -17.34
C VAL A 140 -26.02 2.75 -17.52
N ASP A 141 -25.78 3.28 -18.72
CA ASP A 141 -26.19 4.64 -19.05
C ASP A 141 -27.72 4.69 -19.19
N ILE A 142 -28.39 5.42 -18.28
CA ILE A 142 -29.85 5.56 -18.28
C ILE A 142 -30.40 6.16 -19.60
N ALA A 143 -29.54 6.88 -20.34
CA ALA A 143 -29.94 7.45 -21.63
C ALA A 143 -30.10 6.38 -22.72
N ALA A 144 -29.46 5.25 -22.59
CA ALA A 144 -29.54 4.11 -23.51
C ALA A 144 -30.76 3.22 -23.25
N VAL A 145 -31.48 3.41 -22.09
CA VAL A 145 -32.63 2.59 -21.74
C VAL A 145 -33.93 3.20 -22.28
N PRO A 146 -34.69 2.48 -23.10
CA PRO A 146 -36.01 2.94 -23.53
C PRO A 146 -37.00 2.98 -22.37
N GLY A 147 -37.64 4.13 -22.12
CA GLY A 147 -38.61 4.29 -21.05
C GLY A 147 -40.02 3.81 -21.48
N SER A 148 -40.65 2.97 -20.67
CA SER A 148 -42.02 2.48 -20.84
C SER A 148 -43.09 3.24 -20.01
N GLY A 149 -42.66 4.20 -19.18
CA GLY A 149 -43.55 5.02 -18.37
C GLY A 149 -44.24 6.16 -19.13
N PRO A 150 -45.17 6.86 -18.48
CA PRO A 150 -45.80 8.04 -19.09
C PRO A 150 -44.75 9.07 -19.53
N ASP A 151 -44.95 9.69 -20.68
CA ASP A 151 -44.07 10.69 -21.28
C ASP A 151 -42.61 10.18 -21.53
N GLY A 152 -42.43 8.85 -21.70
CA GLY A 152 -41.11 8.26 -21.95
C GLY A 152 -40.25 8.13 -20.67
N LEU A 153 -40.87 8.15 -19.47
CA LEU A 153 -40.21 7.97 -18.19
C LEU A 153 -39.58 6.57 -18.12
N VAL A 154 -38.28 6.50 -17.82
CA VAL A 154 -37.58 5.25 -17.55
C VAL A 154 -37.91 4.78 -16.13
N VAL A 155 -38.52 3.61 -16.03
CA VAL A 155 -38.84 2.97 -14.72
C VAL A 155 -37.91 1.80 -14.44
N GLU A 156 -37.87 1.34 -13.19
CA GLU A 156 -36.99 0.25 -12.73
C GLU A 156 -37.06 -1.01 -13.61
N ARG A 157 -38.28 -1.39 -14.02
CA ARG A 157 -38.52 -2.55 -14.90
C ARG A 157 -37.85 -2.41 -16.27
N ASP A 158 -37.71 -1.19 -16.79
CA ASP A 158 -37.06 -0.96 -18.10
C ASP A 158 -35.57 -1.21 -18.01
N VAL A 159 -34.92 -0.81 -16.90
CA VAL A 159 -33.51 -1.10 -16.62
C VAL A 159 -33.29 -2.60 -16.45
N GLN A 160 -34.20 -3.29 -15.71
CA GLN A 160 -34.14 -4.75 -15.57
C GLN A 160 -34.29 -5.48 -16.90
N ASN A 161 -35.24 -5.07 -17.75
CA ASN A 161 -35.41 -5.63 -19.09
C ASN A 161 -34.20 -5.34 -20.00
N TYR A 162 -33.62 -4.15 -19.89
CA TYR A 162 -32.43 -3.80 -20.63
C TYR A 162 -31.24 -4.67 -20.25
N LEU A 163 -31.02 -4.89 -18.94
CA LEU A 163 -29.97 -5.77 -18.42
C LEU A 163 -30.21 -7.25 -18.82
N ALA A 164 -31.46 -7.72 -18.83
CA ALA A 164 -31.81 -9.08 -19.23
C ALA A 164 -31.60 -9.34 -20.74
N ASN A 165 -31.70 -8.29 -21.57
CA ASN A 165 -31.53 -8.38 -23.03
C ASN A 165 -30.12 -8.06 -23.50
N GLN A 166 -29.19 -7.68 -22.61
CA GLN A 166 -27.79 -7.53 -22.97
C GLN A 166 -27.15 -8.91 -23.23
N PRO A 167 -26.27 -9.01 -24.25
CA PRO A 167 -25.51 -10.24 -24.45
C PRO A 167 -24.71 -10.57 -23.18
N ALA A 168 -24.76 -11.84 -22.76
CA ALA A 168 -24.00 -12.27 -21.60
C ALA A 168 -22.49 -12.10 -21.85
N VAL A 169 -21.83 -11.26 -21.07
CA VAL A 169 -20.41 -10.92 -21.20
C VAL A 169 -19.67 -11.38 -19.96
N THR A 170 -18.43 -11.85 -20.12
CA THR A 170 -17.59 -12.12 -18.96
C THR A 170 -17.13 -10.80 -18.31
N PRO A 171 -16.96 -10.73 -16.96
CA PRO A 171 -16.56 -9.50 -16.28
C PRO A 171 -15.28 -8.88 -16.83
N LEU A 172 -14.34 -9.72 -17.28
CA LEU A 172 -13.08 -9.30 -17.87
C LEU A 172 -13.29 -8.66 -19.25
N ALA A 173 -14.12 -9.29 -20.11
CA ALA A 173 -14.46 -8.74 -21.43
C ALA A 173 -15.25 -7.44 -21.33
N ALA A 174 -16.18 -7.34 -20.38
CA ALA A 174 -16.95 -6.11 -20.12
C ALA A 174 -16.03 -4.93 -19.70
N ASN A 175 -15.06 -5.21 -18.82
CA ASN A 175 -14.10 -4.18 -18.39
C ASN A 175 -13.17 -3.76 -19.52
N GLN A 176 -12.70 -4.69 -20.32
CA GLN A 176 -11.83 -4.42 -21.48
C GLN A 176 -12.56 -3.65 -22.57
N ALA A 177 -13.81 -4.02 -22.88
CA ALA A 177 -14.65 -3.30 -23.85
C ALA A 177 -14.91 -1.85 -23.41
N ARG A 178 -15.18 -1.63 -22.09
CA ARG A 178 -15.37 -0.30 -21.52
C ARG A 178 -14.11 0.57 -21.62
N VAL A 179 -12.93 0.00 -21.33
CA VAL A 179 -11.64 0.72 -21.39
C VAL A 179 -11.29 1.07 -22.84
N GLN A 180 -11.66 0.22 -23.79
CA GLN A 180 -11.34 0.39 -25.23
C GLN A 180 -12.46 1.07 -26.02
N GLY A 181 -13.59 1.40 -25.39
CA GLY A 181 -14.73 2.03 -26.06
C GLY A 181 -15.40 1.15 -27.12
N ILE A 182 -15.35 -0.18 -26.97
CA ILE A 182 -15.90 -1.15 -27.92
C ILE A 182 -17.38 -1.35 -27.61
N ASP A 183 -18.23 -1.18 -28.63
CA ASP A 183 -19.65 -1.51 -28.55
C ASP A 183 -19.84 -3.03 -28.67
N LEU A 184 -20.42 -3.64 -27.63
CA LEU A 184 -20.67 -5.07 -27.56
C LEU A 184 -21.94 -5.54 -28.26
N SER A 185 -22.79 -4.62 -28.76
CA SER A 185 -24.07 -4.96 -29.38
C SER A 185 -23.93 -5.72 -30.72
N GLY A 186 -22.78 -5.63 -31.37
CA GLY A 186 -22.45 -6.33 -32.60
C GLY A 186 -21.52 -7.55 -32.45
N VAL A 187 -21.12 -7.89 -31.22
CA VAL A 187 -20.14 -8.96 -30.99
C VAL A 187 -20.87 -10.28 -30.69
N THR A 188 -20.54 -11.32 -31.45
CA THR A 188 -21.07 -12.67 -31.21
C THR A 188 -20.14 -13.40 -30.21
N GLY A 189 -20.66 -13.80 -29.05
CA GLY A 189 -19.87 -14.51 -28.04
C GLY A 189 -19.60 -15.97 -28.41
N THR A 190 -18.35 -16.41 -28.31
CA THR A 190 -17.92 -17.80 -28.53
C THR A 190 -17.77 -18.60 -27.25
N GLY A 191 -17.91 -17.97 -26.09
CA GLY A 191 -17.80 -18.63 -24.77
C GLY A 191 -18.97 -19.54 -24.41
N PRO A 192 -18.88 -20.26 -23.29
CA PRO A 192 -19.96 -21.17 -22.83
C PRO A 192 -21.30 -20.42 -22.70
N ASN A 193 -22.36 -21.01 -23.24
CA ASN A 193 -23.71 -20.43 -23.33
C ASN A 193 -23.79 -19.10 -24.14
N GLY A 194 -22.91 -18.93 -25.14
CA GLY A 194 -22.94 -17.72 -26.00
C GLY A 194 -22.42 -16.45 -25.30
N LYS A 195 -21.65 -16.57 -24.22
CA LYS A 195 -21.04 -15.43 -23.53
C LYS A 195 -19.91 -14.82 -24.36
N ILE A 196 -19.87 -13.50 -24.41
CA ILE A 196 -18.75 -12.76 -24.99
C ILE A 196 -17.54 -12.87 -24.05
N THR A 197 -16.43 -13.36 -24.57
CA THR A 197 -15.13 -13.47 -23.89
C THR A 197 -14.18 -12.38 -24.38
N THR A 198 -13.00 -12.26 -23.77
CA THR A 198 -11.96 -11.33 -24.20
C THR A 198 -11.41 -11.62 -25.60
N GLU A 199 -11.55 -12.87 -26.07
CA GLU A 199 -11.13 -13.30 -27.41
C GLU A 199 -12.09 -12.87 -28.50
N ASP A 200 -13.36 -12.60 -28.15
CA ASP A 200 -14.41 -12.15 -29.07
C ASP A 200 -14.36 -10.64 -29.27
N LEU A 201 -13.64 -9.92 -28.44
CA LEU A 201 -13.45 -8.47 -28.60
C LEU A 201 -12.53 -8.22 -29.81
N PRO A 202 -12.89 -7.33 -30.74
CA PRO A 202 -12.00 -6.97 -31.83
C PRO A 202 -10.69 -6.46 -31.19
N SER A 203 -9.63 -7.25 -31.33
CA SER A 203 -8.29 -6.80 -30.98
C SER A 203 -8.03 -5.55 -31.83
N SER A 204 -7.69 -4.44 -31.20
CA SER A 204 -7.21 -3.23 -31.86
C SER A 204 -5.86 -3.51 -32.54
N GLY A 205 -5.87 -4.40 -33.53
CA GLY A 205 -4.70 -4.96 -34.19
C GLY A 205 -4.93 -5.58 -35.53
N SER A 206 -6.16 -5.51 -36.11
CA SER A 206 -6.36 -5.82 -37.53
C SER A 206 -6.57 -4.54 -38.33
N ALA A 207 -5.56 -3.69 -38.33
CA ALA A 207 -5.37 -2.81 -39.47
C ALA A 207 -4.84 -3.67 -40.60
N ALA A 208 -5.54 -3.68 -41.73
CA ALA A 208 -5.12 -4.29 -42.98
C ALA A 208 -3.63 -4.03 -43.21
N GLU A 209 -2.93 -5.08 -43.65
CA GLU A 209 -1.57 -5.03 -44.15
C GLU A 209 -1.46 -3.93 -45.21
N ALA A 210 -1.26 -2.70 -44.75
CA ALA A 210 -0.84 -1.59 -45.59
C ALA A 210 0.65 -1.82 -45.85
N ALA A 211 0.99 -1.87 -47.15
CA ALA A 211 2.36 -1.94 -47.64
C ALA A 211 3.28 -0.98 -46.86
N PRO A 212 4.57 -1.32 -46.66
CA PRO A 212 5.47 -0.53 -45.85
C PRO A 212 5.51 0.89 -46.41
N ALA A 213 4.94 1.82 -45.69
CA ALA A 213 5.13 3.24 -45.92
C ALA A 213 6.64 3.53 -45.85
N PRO A 214 7.19 4.33 -46.78
CA PRO A 214 8.61 4.66 -46.75
C PRO A 214 8.95 5.23 -45.37
N ALA A 215 10.03 4.71 -44.79
CA ALA A 215 10.54 5.17 -43.52
C ALA A 215 10.57 6.70 -43.54
N ALA A 216 9.79 7.31 -42.64
CA ALA A 216 9.85 8.76 -42.46
C ALA A 216 11.29 9.09 -42.07
N GLU A 217 11.97 9.86 -42.91
CA GLU A 217 13.29 10.39 -42.64
C GLU A 217 13.25 11.07 -41.25
N ALA A 218 14.09 10.58 -40.34
CA ALA A 218 14.23 11.15 -39.02
C ALA A 218 14.63 12.61 -39.16
N VAL A 219 13.74 13.51 -38.77
CA VAL A 219 14.05 14.94 -38.71
C VAL A 219 15.14 15.12 -37.66
N PRO A 220 16.35 15.59 -38.04
CA PRO A 220 17.43 15.80 -37.10
C PRO A 220 17.01 16.84 -36.06
N GLY A 221 16.96 16.43 -34.79
CA GLY A 221 16.61 17.30 -33.65
C GLY A 221 15.32 16.97 -32.92
N GLN A 222 14.54 16.00 -33.36
CA GLN A 222 13.34 15.57 -32.63
C GLN A 222 13.74 14.56 -31.55
N LEU A 223 13.76 15.04 -30.28
CA LEU A 223 13.94 14.18 -29.10
C LEU A 223 12.76 13.18 -29.03
N THR A 224 13.00 11.92 -29.35
CA THR A 224 12.02 10.85 -29.10
C THR A 224 11.90 10.65 -27.61
N ARG A 225 10.84 11.24 -27.00
CA ARG A 225 10.50 11.04 -25.60
C ARG A 225 9.52 9.87 -25.53
N GLY A 226 9.90 8.84 -24.78
CA GLY A 226 9.05 7.66 -24.54
C GLY A 226 8.61 7.59 -23.09
N THR A 227 7.54 6.87 -22.83
CA THR A 227 7.08 6.50 -21.48
C THR A 227 7.66 5.13 -21.14
N ARG A 228 8.24 4.99 -19.94
CA ARG A 228 8.70 3.71 -19.41
C ARG A 228 7.78 3.30 -18.25
N THR A 229 7.27 2.09 -18.30
CA THR A 229 6.45 1.52 -17.24
C THR A 229 7.23 0.39 -16.56
N GLU A 230 7.33 0.42 -15.23
CA GLU A 230 7.94 -0.63 -14.43
C GLU A 230 6.94 -1.15 -13.40
N LYS A 231 6.95 -2.45 -13.15
CA LYS A 231 6.17 -3.05 -12.05
C LYS A 231 6.81 -2.65 -10.71
N MET A 232 5.98 -2.30 -9.73
CA MET A 232 6.45 -2.00 -8.38
C MET A 232 6.99 -3.27 -7.71
N THR A 233 8.12 -3.11 -7.01
CA THR A 233 8.68 -4.17 -6.14
C THR A 233 7.78 -4.42 -4.93
N GLY A 234 7.89 -5.58 -4.28
CA GLY A 234 7.18 -5.92 -3.05
C GLY A 234 7.36 -4.84 -1.97
N MET A 235 8.60 -4.43 -1.70
CA MET A 235 8.91 -3.34 -0.77
C MET A 235 8.16 -2.04 -1.12
N ARG A 236 8.12 -1.64 -2.39
CA ARG A 236 7.43 -0.42 -2.82
C ARG A 236 5.92 -0.52 -2.64
N LYS A 237 5.33 -1.70 -2.88
CA LYS A 237 3.91 -1.97 -2.62
C LYS A 237 3.58 -1.88 -1.12
N ALA A 238 4.42 -2.47 -0.25
CA ALA A 238 4.26 -2.38 1.21
C ALA A 238 4.34 -0.94 1.72
N VAL A 239 5.34 -0.16 1.26
CA VAL A 239 5.44 1.27 1.57
C VAL A 239 4.19 2.03 1.14
N MET A 240 3.69 1.79 -0.08
CA MET A 240 2.46 2.41 -0.58
C MET A 240 1.26 2.08 0.32
N LYS A 241 1.05 0.80 0.66
CA LYS A 241 -0.04 0.35 1.54
C LYS A 241 0.04 1.04 2.91
N ASN A 242 1.22 1.03 3.54
CA ASN A 242 1.41 1.59 4.89
C ASN A 242 1.25 3.12 4.92
N MET A 243 1.78 3.83 3.93
CA MET A 243 1.69 5.30 3.89
C MET A 243 0.27 5.79 3.58
N LEU A 244 -0.45 5.08 2.70
CA LEU A 244 -1.87 5.37 2.45
C LEU A 244 -2.70 5.08 3.70
N ALA A 245 -2.50 3.93 4.35
CA ALA A 245 -3.18 3.60 5.61
C ALA A 245 -2.93 4.68 6.67
N SER A 246 -1.66 5.09 6.87
CA SER A 246 -1.32 6.15 7.82
C SER A 246 -2.06 7.46 7.52
N LYS A 247 -2.06 7.90 6.27
CA LYS A 247 -2.71 9.16 5.86
C LYS A 247 -4.24 9.13 5.94
N SER A 248 -4.86 7.96 5.74
CA SER A 248 -6.31 7.81 5.78
C SER A 248 -6.86 7.59 7.20
N THR A 249 -6.07 6.99 8.10
CA THR A 249 -6.52 6.66 9.46
C THR A 249 -6.17 7.71 10.50
N ASN A 250 -5.01 8.39 10.36
CA ASN A 250 -4.54 9.37 11.34
C ASN A 250 -5.08 10.77 11.02
N ALA A 251 -5.58 11.48 12.04
CA ALA A 251 -5.85 12.91 11.97
C ALA A 251 -4.53 13.69 12.09
N GLN A 252 -3.62 13.48 11.11
CA GLN A 252 -2.28 14.00 11.17
C GLN A 252 -2.23 15.52 11.06
N THR A 253 -1.59 16.15 12.05
CA THR A 253 -1.20 17.57 12.03
C THR A 253 0.26 17.71 12.42
N ASN A 254 0.82 18.92 12.37
CA ASN A 254 2.24 19.12 12.67
C ASN A 254 2.52 20.45 13.36
N HIS A 255 3.54 20.44 14.22
CA HIS A 255 4.14 21.64 14.82
C HIS A 255 5.61 21.77 14.42
N ARG A 256 6.02 23.00 14.12
CA ARG A 256 7.42 23.34 13.80
C ARG A 256 8.02 24.20 14.90
N MET A 257 9.24 23.84 15.33
CA MET A 257 10.00 24.61 16.33
C MET A 257 11.45 24.74 15.91
N VAL A 258 12.01 25.92 16.04
CA VAL A 258 13.44 26.15 15.77
C VAL A 258 14.23 26.08 17.07
N VAL A 259 15.34 25.33 17.04
CA VAL A 259 16.16 25.00 18.21
C VAL A 259 17.60 25.46 18.01
N ASP A 260 18.19 26.06 19.01
CA ASP A 260 19.63 26.35 19.06
C ASP A 260 20.39 25.07 19.41
N MET A 261 21.18 24.56 18.45
CA MET A 261 21.98 23.36 18.56
C MET A 261 23.44 23.65 18.90
N THR A 262 23.80 24.88 19.28
CA THR A 262 25.18 25.27 19.54
C THR A 262 25.81 24.43 20.64
N ALA A 263 25.07 24.14 21.72
CA ALA A 263 25.53 23.27 22.81
C ALA A 263 25.68 21.81 22.38
N VAL A 264 24.78 21.33 21.52
CA VAL A 264 24.87 19.97 20.93
C VAL A 264 26.09 19.83 20.02
N VAL A 265 26.41 20.86 19.22
CA VAL A 265 27.63 20.88 18.40
C VAL A 265 28.87 20.82 19.29
N ALA A 266 28.91 21.58 20.38
CA ALA A 266 30.00 21.54 21.35
C ALA A 266 30.14 20.16 22.00
N LEU A 267 29.03 19.57 22.50
CA LEU A 267 29.02 18.23 23.08
C LEU A 267 29.57 17.17 22.11
N ARG A 268 29.07 17.16 20.88
CA ARG A 268 29.54 16.22 19.84
C ARG A 268 31.06 16.35 19.59
N ASN A 269 31.57 17.57 19.58
CA ASN A 269 33.01 17.83 19.41
C ASN A 269 33.84 17.29 20.61
N GLN A 270 33.32 17.36 21.84
CA GLN A 270 33.93 16.76 23.01
C GLN A 270 34.00 15.22 22.86
N TYR A 271 32.89 14.55 22.49
CA TYR A 271 32.88 13.11 22.24
C TYR A 271 33.90 12.71 21.15
N LYS A 272 33.94 13.50 20.06
CA LYS A 272 34.90 13.29 18.97
C LYS A 272 36.35 13.39 19.46
N ALA A 273 36.66 14.36 20.32
CA ALA A 273 38.01 14.53 20.91
C ALA A 273 38.39 13.33 21.80
N LEU A 274 37.43 12.66 22.42
CA LEU A 274 37.62 11.44 23.20
C LEU A 274 37.66 10.17 22.33
N GLY A 275 37.54 10.28 21.02
CA GLY A 275 37.52 9.13 20.09
C GLY A 275 36.18 8.40 20.03
N ILE A 276 35.13 8.92 20.68
CA ILE A 276 33.80 8.32 20.73
C ILE A 276 32.96 8.87 19.56
N LYS A 277 32.38 7.98 18.77
CA LYS A 277 31.55 8.33 17.60
C LYS A 277 30.11 8.53 18.03
N VAL A 278 29.69 9.78 18.15
CA VAL A 278 28.29 10.17 18.39
C VAL A 278 27.84 11.08 17.27
N SER A 279 26.69 10.80 16.65
CA SER A 279 26.10 11.66 15.63
C SER A 279 25.13 12.68 16.24
N TYR A 280 24.77 13.73 15.49
CA TYR A 280 23.71 14.65 15.92
C TYR A 280 22.37 13.93 16.08
N ASN A 281 22.10 12.93 15.22
CA ASN A 281 20.88 12.15 15.30
C ASN A 281 20.80 11.35 16.62
N ASP A 282 21.89 10.76 17.07
CA ASP A 282 21.94 10.01 18.34
C ASP A 282 21.60 10.89 19.54
N ILE A 283 22.11 12.14 19.53
CA ILE A 283 21.80 13.13 20.58
C ILE A 283 20.31 13.52 20.55
N ILE A 284 19.73 13.69 19.35
CA ILE A 284 18.31 14.02 19.17
C ILE A 284 17.44 12.82 19.60
N VAL A 285 17.80 11.60 19.20
CA VAL A 285 17.14 10.37 19.65
C VAL A 285 17.14 10.27 21.18
N ARG A 286 18.28 10.54 21.82
CA ARG A 286 18.38 10.54 23.29
C ARG A 286 17.49 11.62 23.92
N ALA A 287 17.44 12.80 23.34
CA ALA A 287 16.57 13.89 23.81
C ALA A 287 15.08 13.54 23.69
N CYS A 288 14.69 12.91 22.55
CA CYS A 288 13.33 12.41 22.37
C CYS A 288 13.01 11.30 23.38
N ALA A 289 13.91 10.32 23.55
CA ALA A 289 13.70 9.21 24.48
C ALA A 289 13.45 9.69 25.92
N LYS A 290 14.22 10.67 26.38
CA LYS A 290 13.98 11.28 27.69
C LYS A 290 12.68 12.10 27.75
N ALA A 291 12.33 12.81 26.70
CA ALA A 291 11.11 13.60 26.67
C ALA A 291 9.86 12.69 26.66
N LEU A 292 9.90 11.54 25.97
CA LEU A 292 8.78 10.61 25.89
C LEU A 292 8.39 10.00 27.24
N GLN A 293 9.33 9.89 28.17
CA GLN A 293 9.04 9.48 29.55
C GLN A 293 8.13 10.47 30.30
N ASP A 294 8.26 11.79 30.00
CA ASP A 294 7.44 12.84 30.60
C ASP A 294 6.11 13.03 29.86
N PHE A 295 5.98 12.51 28.64
CA PHE A 295 4.81 12.65 27.78
C PHE A 295 4.29 11.31 27.26
N PRO A 296 3.69 10.45 28.12
CA PRO A 296 3.25 9.11 27.75
C PRO A 296 2.24 9.10 26.58
N ILE A 297 1.43 10.13 26.42
CA ILE A 297 0.46 10.24 25.32
C ILE A 297 1.14 10.36 23.95
N VAL A 298 2.37 10.91 23.88
CA VAL A 298 3.17 10.99 22.65
C VAL A 298 3.84 9.63 22.36
N ASN A 299 4.05 8.81 23.40
CA ASN A 299 4.57 7.44 23.31
C ASN A 299 3.44 6.39 23.34
N ALA A 300 2.32 6.69 22.72
CA ALA A 300 1.15 5.82 22.68
C ALA A 300 0.77 5.47 21.24
N SER A 301 -0.07 4.47 21.07
CA SER A 301 -0.66 4.09 19.78
C SER A 301 -2.17 3.95 19.90
N VAL A 302 -2.86 3.93 18.74
CA VAL A 302 -4.31 3.75 18.67
C VAL A 302 -4.60 2.34 18.18
N ASP A 303 -5.39 1.59 18.97
CA ASP A 303 -5.93 0.29 18.58
C ASP A 303 -7.45 0.30 18.68
N GLY A 304 -8.13 0.32 17.53
CA GLY A 304 -9.57 0.50 17.43
C GLY A 304 -10.03 1.77 18.14
N ASN A 305 -10.75 1.62 19.25
CA ASN A 305 -11.25 2.70 20.11
C ASN A 305 -10.43 2.88 21.40
N SER A 306 -9.25 2.27 21.49
CA SER A 306 -8.42 2.29 22.69
C SER A 306 -7.10 3.00 22.43
N ILE A 307 -6.59 3.68 23.46
CA ILE A 307 -5.23 4.23 23.48
C ILE A 307 -4.34 3.22 24.21
N VAL A 308 -3.29 2.77 23.54
CA VAL A 308 -2.29 1.85 24.11
C VAL A 308 -1.07 2.65 24.51
N TYR A 309 -0.81 2.78 25.80
CA TYR A 309 0.39 3.42 26.33
C TYR A 309 1.52 2.41 26.42
N HIS A 310 2.73 2.82 26.04
CA HIS A 310 3.92 1.99 26.09
C HIS A 310 4.80 2.40 27.28
N ASP A 311 5.15 1.43 28.14
CA ASP A 311 6.01 1.65 29.30
C ASP A 311 7.52 1.63 28.94
N TYR A 312 7.83 1.44 27.65
CA TYR A 312 9.16 1.43 27.08
C TYR A 312 9.25 2.45 25.94
N VAL A 313 10.45 2.89 25.61
CA VAL A 313 10.67 3.84 24.52
C VAL A 313 11.56 3.20 23.45
N ASN A 314 10.95 2.83 22.35
CA ASN A 314 11.63 2.28 21.17
C ASN A 314 11.59 3.29 20.03
N ILE A 315 12.75 3.81 19.63
CA ILE A 315 12.81 4.87 18.62
C ILE A 315 13.25 4.32 17.27
N GLY A 316 12.36 4.41 16.29
CA GLY A 316 12.66 4.18 14.89
C GLY A 316 13.52 5.29 14.31
N THR A 317 14.53 4.95 13.54
CA THR A 317 15.37 5.91 12.81
C THR A 317 15.30 5.65 11.30
N ALA A 318 14.86 6.66 10.54
CA ALA A 318 14.72 6.51 9.10
C ALA A 318 16.08 6.40 8.40
N VAL A 319 16.30 5.32 7.65
CA VAL A 319 17.53 5.04 6.90
C VAL A 319 17.20 4.82 5.43
N SER A 320 17.86 5.59 4.55
CA SER A 320 17.76 5.42 3.10
C SER A 320 18.62 4.22 2.66
N VAL A 321 18.00 3.33 1.88
CA VAL A 321 18.66 2.16 1.29
C VAL A 321 18.39 2.09 -0.22
N PRO A 322 19.16 1.33 -1.00
CA PRO A 322 18.83 1.09 -2.40
C PRO A 322 17.41 0.50 -2.51
N GLY A 323 16.54 1.19 -3.25
CA GLY A 323 15.15 0.76 -3.47
C GLY A 323 14.11 1.38 -2.53
N GLY A 324 14.49 2.07 -1.43
CA GLY A 324 13.50 2.68 -0.54
C GLY A 324 14.02 3.29 0.74
N LEU A 325 13.12 3.40 1.70
CA LEU A 325 13.37 3.86 3.06
C LEU A 325 12.96 2.74 4.02
N ILE A 326 13.78 2.48 5.01
CA ILE A 326 13.48 1.55 6.11
C ILE A 326 13.67 2.26 7.45
N VAL A 327 12.99 1.76 8.48
CA VAL A 327 12.97 2.39 9.80
C VAL A 327 13.37 1.35 10.86
N PRO A 328 14.68 1.06 11.00
CA PRO A 328 15.14 0.21 12.10
C PRO A 328 14.90 0.86 13.46
N VAL A 329 14.67 0.04 14.49
CA VAL A 329 14.22 0.45 15.81
C VAL A 329 15.33 0.27 16.86
N ILE A 330 15.69 1.36 17.51
CA ILE A 330 16.54 1.37 18.70
C ILE A 330 15.65 1.09 19.91
N ARG A 331 15.81 -0.10 20.49
CA ARG A 331 15.02 -0.51 21.67
C ARG A 331 15.54 0.12 22.94
N ASP A 332 14.63 0.35 23.89
CA ASP A 332 14.93 0.83 25.24
C ASP A 332 15.82 2.10 25.24
N ALA A 333 15.53 3.01 24.28
CA ALA A 333 16.32 4.23 24.06
C ALA A 333 16.32 5.19 25.27
N ASP A 334 15.37 5.04 26.19
CA ASP A 334 15.29 5.75 27.46
C ASP A 334 16.24 5.20 28.51
N ILE A 335 16.58 3.91 28.46
CA ILE A 335 17.44 3.22 29.42
C ILE A 335 18.90 3.23 28.96
N ILE A 336 19.15 2.88 27.68
CA ILE A 336 20.50 2.90 27.13
C ILE A 336 21.02 4.34 27.05
N GLY A 337 22.22 4.61 27.55
CA GLY A 337 22.83 5.94 27.50
C GLY A 337 23.13 6.39 26.07
N LEU A 338 23.61 7.64 25.92
CA LEU A 338 23.92 8.22 24.62
C LEU A 338 24.91 7.38 23.78
N THR A 339 25.92 6.81 24.42
CA THR A 339 26.91 5.93 23.75
C THR A 339 26.27 4.63 23.28
N GLY A 340 25.39 4.03 24.09
CA GLY A 340 24.65 2.82 23.69
C GLY A 340 23.71 3.07 22.52
N ILE A 341 23.03 4.24 22.50
CA ILE A 341 22.23 4.65 21.34
C ILE A 341 23.11 4.77 20.08
N ALA A 342 24.29 5.42 20.19
CA ALA A 342 25.18 5.60 19.06
C ALA A 342 25.74 4.26 18.51
N GLU A 343 26.08 3.33 19.39
CA GLU A 343 26.53 1.98 19.02
C GLU A 343 25.41 1.20 18.32
N ARG A 344 24.22 1.20 18.92
CA ARG A 344 23.06 0.49 18.34
C ARG A 344 22.59 1.09 17.01
N SER A 345 22.60 2.42 16.91
CA SER A 345 22.31 3.15 15.67
C SER A 345 23.29 2.76 14.56
N ALA A 346 24.60 2.75 14.85
CA ALA A 346 25.63 2.37 13.89
C ALA A 346 25.47 0.92 13.40
N GLU A 347 25.20 -0.03 14.30
CA GLU A 347 24.94 -1.44 14.00
C GLU A 347 23.72 -1.59 13.06
N LEU A 348 22.60 -0.93 13.41
CA LEU A 348 21.38 -1.00 12.62
C LEU A 348 21.54 -0.38 11.24
N ILE A 349 22.26 0.74 11.12
CA ILE A 349 22.56 1.40 9.82
C ILE A 349 23.41 0.49 8.94
N GLU A 350 24.42 -0.19 9.51
CA GLU A 350 25.26 -1.13 8.79
C GLU A 350 24.43 -2.32 8.27
N LYS A 351 23.67 -2.97 9.14
CA LYS A 351 22.74 -4.06 8.77
C LYS A 351 21.74 -3.63 7.70
N ALA A 352 21.22 -2.40 7.81
CA ALA A 352 20.29 -1.82 6.86
C ALA A 352 20.88 -1.72 5.45
N ARG A 353 22.12 -1.21 5.34
CA ARG A 353 22.83 -1.03 4.06
C ARG A 353 23.20 -2.36 3.41
N GLU A 354 23.45 -3.37 4.22
CA GLU A 354 23.82 -4.72 3.76
C GLU A 354 22.61 -5.63 3.55
N GLY A 355 21.38 -5.14 3.81
CA GLY A 355 20.16 -5.94 3.70
C GLY A 355 20.05 -7.08 4.72
N ARG A 356 20.72 -6.96 5.87
CA ARG A 356 20.81 -7.98 6.92
C ARG A 356 19.91 -7.68 8.15
N LEU A 357 18.99 -6.72 8.04
CA LEU A 357 18.03 -6.46 9.10
C LEU A 357 17.06 -7.64 9.23
N MET A 358 16.75 -8.02 10.47
CA MET A 358 15.80 -9.06 10.80
C MET A 358 14.46 -8.45 11.20
N ASP A 359 13.39 -9.23 11.22
CA ASP A 359 12.03 -8.79 11.56
C ASP A 359 11.97 -8.02 12.89
N GLN A 360 12.71 -8.48 13.90
CA GLN A 360 12.84 -7.82 15.20
C GLN A 360 13.48 -6.42 15.12
N ASP A 361 14.23 -6.11 14.06
CA ASP A 361 14.90 -4.81 13.91
C ASP A 361 13.95 -3.73 13.35
N TYR A 362 12.77 -4.10 12.77
CA TYR A 362 11.80 -3.15 12.20
C TYR A 362 10.57 -2.91 13.06
N HIS A 363 10.22 -3.86 13.96
CA HIS A 363 8.95 -3.84 14.67
C HIS A 363 9.08 -3.41 16.11
N GLY A 364 7.97 -2.90 16.66
CA GLY A 364 7.87 -2.48 18.04
C GLY A 364 8.42 -1.09 18.31
N GLY A 365 8.56 -0.24 17.29
CA GLY A 365 8.79 1.18 17.44
C GLY A 365 7.59 1.87 18.07
N THR A 366 7.84 2.87 18.92
CA THR A 366 6.80 3.69 19.58
C THR A 366 6.85 5.14 19.14
N PHE A 367 7.96 5.56 18.55
CA PHE A 367 8.20 6.91 18.02
C PHE A 367 9.28 6.86 16.94
N THR A 368 9.19 7.68 15.92
CA THR A 368 10.19 7.72 14.84
C THR A 368 10.91 9.08 14.78
N VAL A 369 12.21 9.05 14.52
CA VAL A 369 13.03 10.22 14.18
C VAL A 369 13.51 10.09 12.73
N SER A 370 13.18 11.07 11.90
CA SER A 370 13.59 11.13 10.50
C SER A 370 14.45 12.37 10.25
N SER A 371 15.70 12.19 9.84
CA SER A 371 16.62 13.28 9.58
C SER A 371 16.99 13.37 8.11
N LEU A 372 16.73 14.52 7.49
CA LEU A 372 17.10 14.85 6.12
C LEU A 372 18.06 16.04 6.04
N GLY A 373 18.64 16.44 7.16
CA GLY A 373 19.58 17.57 7.22
C GLY A 373 20.83 17.38 6.34
N MET A 374 21.21 16.15 6.04
CA MET A 374 22.30 15.84 5.13
C MET A 374 22.03 16.21 3.66
N PHE A 375 20.76 16.40 3.30
CA PHE A 375 20.33 16.84 1.97
C PHE A 375 20.08 18.35 1.88
N ASP A 376 20.55 19.11 2.85
CA ASP A 376 20.43 20.57 2.93
C ASP A 376 18.99 21.09 3.04
N LEU A 377 18.06 20.26 3.54
CA LEU A 377 16.67 20.65 3.79
C LEU A 377 16.57 21.44 5.10
N ASP A 378 15.93 22.61 5.06
CA ASP A 378 15.68 23.43 6.24
C ASP A 378 14.70 22.77 7.19
N ASP A 379 13.59 22.27 6.66
CA ASP A 379 12.57 21.50 7.38
C ASP A 379 11.73 20.65 6.41
N PHE A 380 10.95 19.73 6.95
CA PHE A 380 9.97 18.95 6.21
C PHE A 380 8.94 18.35 7.17
N VAL A 381 7.80 17.94 6.62
CA VAL A 381 6.73 17.25 7.36
C VAL A 381 6.76 15.77 6.98
N ALA A 382 7.00 14.91 7.97
CA ALA A 382 7.01 13.47 7.79
C ALA A 382 5.59 12.87 7.94
N ILE A 383 5.36 11.73 7.29
CA ILE A 383 4.16 10.92 7.51
C ILE A 383 4.43 10.00 8.70
N ILE A 384 3.46 9.87 9.61
CA ILE A 384 3.55 9.01 10.79
C ILE A 384 3.73 7.56 10.32
N ASN A 385 4.66 6.84 10.98
CA ASN A 385 4.92 5.43 10.71
C ASN A 385 3.98 4.56 11.58
N PRO A 386 2.97 3.87 11.01
CA PRO A 386 2.07 3.05 11.83
C PRO A 386 2.82 1.90 12.53
N PRO A 387 2.43 1.51 13.76
CA PRO A 387 1.27 1.96 14.57
C PRO A 387 1.57 3.16 15.47
N GLU A 388 2.68 3.85 15.31
CA GLU A 388 3.08 5.01 16.12
C GLU A 388 2.10 6.17 15.95
N SER A 389 2.05 7.07 16.95
CA SER A 389 1.21 8.26 16.93
C SER A 389 1.96 9.55 16.63
N ALA A 390 3.29 9.50 16.58
CA ALA A 390 4.08 10.69 16.28
C ALA A 390 5.43 10.36 15.61
N ILE A 391 5.95 11.32 14.84
CA ILE A 391 7.25 11.28 14.18
C ILE A 391 7.89 12.66 14.21
N LEU A 392 9.19 12.72 14.54
CA LEU A 392 9.98 13.96 14.51
C LEU A 392 10.82 14.02 13.24
N ALA A 393 10.55 15.03 12.41
CA ALA A 393 11.39 15.40 11.29
C ALA A 393 12.46 16.39 11.72
N VAL A 394 13.71 16.14 11.31
CA VAL A 394 14.89 16.94 11.67
C VAL A 394 15.50 17.55 10.42
N GLY A 395 15.51 18.87 10.35
CA GLY A 395 16.15 19.62 9.28
C GLY A 395 17.67 19.73 9.44
N LYS A 396 18.30 20.53 8.57
CA LYS A 396 19.73 20.81 8.65
C LYS A 396 20.09 21.66 9.88
N ILE A 397 21.31 21.48 10.36
CA ILE A 397 21.92 22.37 11.34
C ILE A 397 22.71 23.44 10.58
N ALA A 398 22.21 24.69 10.54
CA ALA A 398 22.80 25.78 9.80
C ALA A 398 23.23 26.94 10.73
N LYS A 399 24.33 27.61 10.38
CA LYS A 399 24.72 28.86 11.06
C LYS A 399 23.75 29.95 10.64
N THR A 400 23.06 30.52 11.62
CA THR A 400 22.03 31.56 11.41
C THR A 400 22.27 32.73 12.33
N PRO A 401 22.18 34.01 11.86
CA PRO A 401 22.17 35.16 12.74
C PRO A 401 20.87 35.18 13.55
N VAL A 402 20.97 35.26 14.85
CA VAL A 402 19.84 35.35 15.77
C VAL A 402 20.04 36.52 16.73
N VAL A 403 18.94 37.13 17.16
CA VAL A 403 18.98 38.17 18.19
C VAL A 403 18.96 37.46 19.55
N VAL A 404 19.88 37.87 20.41
CA VAL A 404 19.97 37.39 21.79
C VAL A 404 20.04 38.64 22.69
N THR A 405 19.18 38.70 23.69
CA THR A 405 19.22 39.74 24.71
C THR A 405 20.33 39.44 25.72
N GLY A 406 21.30 40.32 25.85
CA GLY A 406 22.40 40.23 26.81
C GLY A 406 21.94 40.40 28.26
N GLU A 407 22.85 40.16 29.21
CA GLU A 407 22.59 40.39 30.64
C GLU A 407 22.31 41.87 30.97
N ASP A 408 22.80 42.76 30.13
CA ASP A 408 22.56 44.23 30.16
C ASP A 408 21.17 44.64 29.62
N GLY A 409 20.40 43.67 29.09
CA GLY A 409 19.10 43.89 28.47
C GLY A 409 19.17 44.43 27.02
N GLU A 410 20.37 44.53 26.43
CA GLU A 410 20.55 44.98 25.07
C GLU A 410 20.51 43.78 24.08
N ASP A 411 19.88 44.01 22.93
CA ASP A 411 19.78 43.02 21.87
C ASP A 411 21.07 42.98 21.03
N GLN A 412 21.65 41.79 20.87
CA GLN A 412 22.85 41.58 20.07
C GLN A 412 22.58 40.50 18.99
N VAL A 413 23.13 40.73 17.79
CA VAL A 413 23.08 39.72 16.73
C VAL A 413 24.27 38.79 16.90
N VAL A 414 23.99 37.53 17.17
CA VAL A 414 24.99 36.47 17.30
C VAL A 414 24.76 35.34 16.29
N ILE A 415 25.83 34.64 15.90
CA ILE A 415 25.71 33.48 15.01
C ILE A 415 25.53 32.23 15.88
N ARG A 416 24.43 31.52 15.66
CA ARG A 416 24.10 30.26 16.32
C ARG A 416 23.92 29.13 15.31
N SER A 417 24.12 27.89 15.74
CA SER A 417 23.80 26.71 14.97
C SER A 417 22.32 26.37 15.19
N MET A 418 21.48 26.70 14.23
CA MET A 418 20.02 26.52 14.34
C MET A 418 19.55 25.31 13.55
N CYS A 419 18.52 24.62 14.07
CA CYS A 419 17.87 23.49 13.41
C CYS A 419 16.35 23.60 13.57
N ALA A 420 15.61 23.29 12.53
CA ALA A 420 14.16 23.15 12.62
C ALA A 420 13.79 21.70 12.94
N LEU A 421 12.91 21.54 13.92
CA LEU A 421 12.27 20.27 14.29
C LEU A 421 10.79 20.38 13.92
N CYS A 422 10.27 19.42 13.17
CA CYS A 422 8.85 19.32 12.84
C CYS A 422 8.28 18.03 13.41
N LEU A 423 7.38 18.13 14.38
CA LEU A 423 6.65 16.99 14.94
C LEU A 423 5.35 16.81 14.17
N SER A 424 5.19 15.68 13.50
CA SER A 424 3.88 15.23 13.00
C SER A 424 3.28 14.30 14.03
N TYR A 425 2.00 14.47 14.35
CA TYR A 425 1.31 13.70 15.38
C TYR A 425 -0.16 13.47 15.02
N ASP A 426 -0.73 12.43 15.61
CA ASP A 426 -2.13 12.06 15.45
C ASP A 426 -3.01 12.82 16.42
N HIS A 427 -3.79 13.78 15.89
CA HIS A 427 -4.66 14.65 16.70
C HIS A 427 -5.89 13.93 17.25
N ARG A 428 -6.06 12.64 16.97
CA ARG A 428 -7.11 11.84 17.65
C ARG A 428 -6.77 11.59 19.13
N ILE A 429 -5.47 11.56 19.49
CA ILE A 429 -5.01 11.26 20.86
C ILE A 429 -4.03 12.30 21.40
N ILE A 430 -3.31 13.05 20.58
CA ILE A 430 -2.34 14.06 21.01
C ILE A 430 -2.90 15.43 20.70
N ASP A 431 -3.16 16.22 21.74
CA ASP A 431 -3.61 17.61 21.58
C ASP A 431 -2.45 18.55 21.24
N GLY A 432 -2.77 19.68 20.56
CA GLY A 432 -1.78 20.64 20.14
C GLY A 432 -0.93 21.20 21.29
N ALA A 433 -1.51 21.40 22.47
CA ALA A 433 -0.78 21.86 23.65
C ALA A 433 0.22 20.82 24.15
N GLU A 434 -0.14 19.54 24.18
CA GLU A 434 0.76 18.45 24.61
C GLU A 434 1.91 18.28 23.60
N ALA A 435 1.62 18.31 22.30
CA ALA A 435 2.63 18.30 21.24
C ALA A 435 3.62 19.47 21.35
N ALA A 436 3.12 20.69 21.65
CA ALA A 436 3.97 21.85 21.84
C ALA A 436 4.85 21.73 23.09
N LYS A 437 4.31 21.27 24.22
CA LYS A 437 5.08 21.03 25.45
C LYS A 437 6.15 19.95 25.25
N PHE A 438 5.83 18.87 24.56
CA PHE A 438 6.80 17.84 24.17
C PHE A 438 7.97 18.42 23.37
N LEU A 439 7.68 19.20 22.32
CA LEU A 439 8.73 19.89 21.55
C LEU A 439 9.55 20.86 22.40
N GLN A 440 8.92 21.61 23.31
CA GLN A 440 9.64 22.50 24.26
C GLN A 440 10.57 21.68 25.16
N LYS A 441 10.15 20.52 25.61
CA LYS A 441 10.99 19.64 26.44
C LYS A 441 12.19 19.12 25.66
N VAL A 442 11.97 18.63 24.40
CA VAL A 442 13.06 18.22 23.51
C VAL A 442 14.02 19.39 23.26
N LYS A 443 13.51 20.59 22.95
CA LYS A 443 14.31 21.80 22.81
C LYS A 443 15.14 22.07 24.07
N SER A 444 14.54 21.99 25.24
CA SER A 444 15.25 22.21 26.52
C SER A 444 16.43 21.27 26.69
N TYR A 445 16.25 19.97 26.38
CA TYR A 445 17.33 18.98 26.43
C TYR A 445 18.43 19.26 25.40
N LEU A 446 18.09 19.66 24.18
CA LEU A 446 19.08 19.97 23.15
C LEU A 446 19.86 21.25 23.45
N GLN A 447 19.23 22.23 24.09
CA GLN A 447 19.92 23.45 24.53
C GLN A 447 20.77 23.23 25.80
N ASN A 448 20.43 22.21 26.61
CA ASN A 448 21.14 21.84 27.84
C ASN A 448 21.54 20.36 27.79
N PRO A 449 22.44 19.94 26.88
CA PRO A 449 22.70 18.54 26.61
C PRO A 449 23.41 17.80 27.75
N ILE A 450 23.88 18.48 28.79
CA ILE A 450 24.35 17.87 30.04
C ILE A 450 23.27 17.02 30.70
N LEU A 451 22.00 17.34 30.49
CA LEU A 451 20.86 16.59 31.01
C LEU A 451 20.63 15.24 30.28
N LEU A 452 21.34 15.01 29.18
CA LEU A 452 21.21 13.78 28.35
C LEU A 452 22.24 12.70 28.71
N ILE A 453 23.24 13.07 29.50
CA ILE A 453 24.36 12.21 29.86
C ILE A 453 24.02 11.38 31.11
#